data_63ab03297a894f59c593f6e4546caed3
#
_entry.id   63ab03297a894f59c593f6e4546caed3
#
_cell.length_a   1.000
_cell.length_b   1.000
_cell.length_c   1.000
_cell.angle_alpha   90.00
_cell.angle_beta   90.00
_cell.angle_gamma   90.00
#
_symmetry.space_group_name_H-M   'P 1'
#
loop_
_entity.id
_entity.type
_entity.pdbx_description
1 polymer ?
#
loop_
_entity_poly.entity_id
_entity_poly.type
_entity_poly.pdbx_seq_one_letter_code
_entity_poly.pdbx_strand_id
1 'polypeptide(L)'
;MKYRELGTTGKTVSILGFGCMRLPILGGANSPADIFNPEKFIDEEEATRMVEYAVDHGINYFDTAYRYHGGQSEVFLGRAILPFRDRVMIASKLPVWMVTSPDDFDRILDEQLARLGTDHLDFYLLHGLGRQYWPSIREMGVLDFLQRALGDGRLNHIGFSFHDDIGIFKEIVDSADWDICQIQYNFYDENYQAGKEGLEYAALRGIGVVSMEPLRGGKLVDRIPEPVMDIWNEASVRRSPIQWAFRWVWDHPQVSMALSGMSSMSQLVENIDIAGEAEADSLSEVEREIIARVREVYRGMMRVDCTSCAYCLPCPSGVNIPMNFSLYNDMHMFKDPEINIMLYNHMLPPGQRASNCIECGRCEELCPQKIAIIEELKKVHETLTE
;
A
#
# COMPACT_ATOMS: atom_id res chain seq x y z
N MET A 1 -20.88 -9.47 2.75
CA MET A 1 -19.91 -8.77 1.89
C MET A 1 -20.64 -7.80 0.97
N LYS A 2 -20.11 -6.59 0.78
CA LYS A 2 -20.59 -5.63 -0.23
C LYS A 2 -19.67 -5.67 -1.45
N TYR A 3 -20.15 -5.20 -2.60
CA TYR A 3 -19.42 -5.25 -3.86
C TYR A 3 -19.51 -3.89 -4.58
N ARG A 4 -18.49 -3.58 -5.39
CA ARG A 4 -18.44 -2.39 -6.26
C ARG A 4 -17.89 -2.75 -7.63
N GLU A 5 -18.25 -1.96 -8.63
CA GLU A 5 -17.60 -2.03 -9.94
C GLU A 5 -16.13 -1.61 -9.82
N LEU A 6 -15.25 -2.31 -10.52
CA LEU A 6 -13.82 -2.00 -10.56
C LEU A 6 -13.53 -1.12 -11.79
N GLY A 7 -13.71 0.19 -11.63
CA GLY A 7 -13.61 1.13 -12.74
C GLY A 7 -14.53 0.76 -13.89
N THR A 8 -13.99 0.78 -15.12
CA THR A 8 -14.70 0.42 -16.35
C THR A 8 -14.39 -1.01 -16.84
N THR A 9 -13.77 -1.85 -16.02
CA THR A 9 -13.38 -3.23 -16.38
C THR A 9 -14.55 -4.17 -16.63
N GLY A 10 -15.75 -3.79 -16.20
CA GLY A 10 -16.93 -4.69 -16.17
C GLY A 10 -16.83 -5.79 -15.09
N LYS A 11 -15.84 -5.72 -14.22
CA LYS A 11 -15.69 -6.65 -13.09
C LYS A 11 -16.29 -6.05 -11.82
N THR A 12 -16.99 -6.88 -11.08
CA THR A 12 -17.51 -6.55 -9.75
C THR A 12 -16.63 -7.19 -8.69
N VAL A 13 -16.04 -6.38 -7.82
CA VAL A 13 -15.15 -6.83 -6.74
C VAL A 13 -15.77 -6.64 -5.36
N SER A 14 -15.39 -7.51 -4.43
CA SER A 14 -15.67 -7.28 -3.01
C SER A 14 -14.96 -6.00 -2.56
N ILE A 15 -15.64 -5.17 -1.74
CA ILE A 15 -15.04 -3.92 -1.25
C ILE A 15 -13.84 -4.14 -0.33
N LEU A 16 -13.65 -5.37 0.16
CA LEU A 16 -12.48 -5.86 0.87
C LEU A 16 -11.74 -6.85 -0.01
N GLY A 17 -10.49 -6.55 -0.37
CA GLY A 17 -9.58 -7.45 -1.06
C GLY A 17 -8.64 -8.15 -0.08
N PHE A 18 -8.22 -9.38 -0.40
CA PHE A 18 -7.29 -10.16 0.40
C PHE A 18 -5.86 -9.93 -0.08
N GLY A 19 -5.07 -9.20 0.74
CA GLY A 19 -3.64 -8.94 0.46
C GLY A 19 -2.73 -10.02 1.04
N CYS A 20 -1.96 -10.70 0.19
CA CYS A 20 -1.07 -11.81 0.58
C CYS A 20 0.34 -11.36 1.04
N MET A 21 0.55 -10.06 1.28
CA MET A 21 1.82 -9.55 1.80
C MET A 21 2.03 -9.88 3.29
N ARG A 22 0.95 -10.10 4.03
CA ARG A 22 0.96 -10.27 5.49
C ARG A 22 0.30 -11.57 5.92
N LEU A 23 0.49 -12.66 5.15
CA LEU A 23 0.03 -13.99 5.52
C LEU A 23 0.59 -14.41 6.89
N PRO A 24 -0.13 -15.25 7.64
CA PRO A 24 0.39 -15.79 8.90
C PRO A 24 1.72 -16.51 8.69
N ILE A 25 2.62 -16.40 9.67
CA ILE A 25 3.95 -17.02 9.63
C ILE A 25 4.11 -18.03 10.76
N LEU A 26 4.88 -19.08 10.50
CA LEU A 26 5.16 -20.14 11.49
C LEU A 26 5.79 -19.54 12.74
N GLY A 27 5.23 -19.91 13.90
CA GLY A 27 5.65 -19.39 15.20
C GLY A 27 5.10 -18.00 15.54
N GLY A 28 4.27 -17.42 14.66
CA GLY A 28 3.71 -16.08 14.81
C GLY A 28 4.74 -14.95 14.60
N ALA A 29 4.24 -13.72 14.49
CA ALA A 29 5.08 -12.53 14.46
C ALA A 29 5.32 -12.05 15.90
N ASN A 30 6.59 -11.95 16.31
CA ASN A 30 6.98 -11.35 17.59
C ASN A 30 7.06 -9.82 17.46
N SER A 31 7.32 -9.34 16.26
CA SER A 31 7.29 -7.92 15.91
C SER A 31 6.68 -7.71 14.52
N PRO A 32 6.20 -6.49 14.20
CA PRO A 32 5.74 -6.17 12.84
C PRO A 32 6.80 -6.39 11.75
N ALA A 33 8.10 -6.34 12.11
CA ALA A 33 9.20 -6.58 11.19
C ALA A 33 9.31 -8.04 10.74
N ASP A 34 8.84 -8.99 11.55
CA ASP A 34 8.91 -10.43 11.25
C ASP A 34 8.16 -10.81 9.97
N ILE A 35 7.10 -10.06 9.62
CA ILE A 35 6.30 -10.29 8.42
C ILE A 35 7.14 -10.06 7.14
N PHE A 36 8.16 -9.20 7.22
CA PHE A 36 9.06 -8.91 6.11
C PHE A 36 10.37 -9.72 6.15
N ASN A 37 10.55 -10.58 7.18
CA ASN A 37 11.74 -11.39 7.33
C ASN A 37 11.69 -12.58 6.34
N PRO A 38 12.64 -12.68 5.37
CA PRO A 38 12.65 -13.75 4.38
C PRO A 38 12.93 -15.14 4.96
N GLU A 39 13.43 -15.22 6.21
CA GLU A 39 13.65 -16.48 6.93
C GLU A 39 12.40 -17.01 7.63
N LYS A 40 11.32 -16.22 7.68
CA LYS A 40 10.03 -16.63 8.22
C LYS A 40 9.17 -17.24 7.11
N PHE A 41 8.72 -18.47 7.34
CA PHE A 41 7.88 -19.19 6.40
C PHE A 41 6.39 -18.97 6.69
N ILE A 42 5.59 -19.00 5.64
CA ILE A 42 4.12 -18.92 5.75
C ILE A 42 3.64 -20.14 6.58
N ASP A 43 2.74 -19.88 7.54
CA ASP A 43 1.92 -20.92 8.16
C ASP A 43 0.83 -21.30 7.16
N GLU A 44 1.17 -22.26 6.28
CA GLU A 44 0.29 -22.64 5.17
C GLU A 44 -1.04 -23.25 5.66
N GLU A 45 -1.07 -23.90 6.81
CA GLU A 45 -2.31 -24.45 7.37
C GLU A 45 -3.28 -23.34 7.76
N GLU A 46 -2.82 -22.34 8.51
CA GLU A 46 -3.65 -21.21 8.91
C GLU A 46 -3.99 -20.33 7.70
N ALA A 47 -3.02 -20.04 6.83
CA ALA A 47 -3.23 -19.23 5.64
C ALA A 47 -4.26 -19.88 4.68
N THR A 48 -4.24 -21.21 4.50
CA THR A 48 -5.24 -21.92 3.69
C THR A 48 -6.63 -21.78 4.30
N ARG A 49 -6.78 -22.00 5.61
CA ARG A 49 -8.07 -21.79 6.30
C ARG A 49 -8.59 -20.36 6.12
N MET A 50 -7.70 -19.36 6.14
CA MET A 50 -8.06 -17.97 5.91
C MET A 50 -8.51 -17.72 4.47
N VAL A 51 -7.85 -18.30 3.46
CA VAL A 51 -8.25 -18.18 2.05
C VAL A 51 -9.63 -18.81 1.83
N GLU A 52 -9.85 -20.04 2.33
CA GLU A 52 -11.14 -20.74 2.25
C GLU A 52 -12.25 -19.90 2.89
N TYR A 53 -12.02 -19.42 4.11
CA TYR A 53 -12.98 -18.58 4.82
C TYR A 53 -13.29 -17.28 4.06
N ALA A 54 -12.28 -16.63 3.50
CA ALA A 54 -12.42 -15.41 2.72
C ALA A 54 -13.31 -15.62 1.50
N VAL A 55 -13.05 -16.67 0.71
CA VAL A 55 -13.85 -17.01 -0.49
C VAL A 55 -15.30 -17.35 -0.12
N ASP A 56 -15.50 -18.14 0.94
CA ASP A 56 -16.83 -18.54 1.38
C ASP A 56 -17.67 -17.38 1.95
N HIS A 57 -16.99 -16.32 2.42
CA HIS A 57 -17.65 -15.09 2.88
C HIS A 57 -17.64 -13.97 1.85
N GLY A 58 -17.30 -14.29 0.59
CA GLY A 58 -17.54 -13.44 -0.57
C GLY A 58 -16.38 -12.51 -0.96
N ILE A 59 -15.17 -12.69 -0.42
CA ILE A 59 -13.98 -12.05 -0.97
C ILE A 59 -13.67 -12.73 -2.31
N ASN A 60 -13.56 -11.93 -3.38
CA ASN A 60 -13.31 -12.41 -4.73
C ASN A 60 -12.08 -11.79 -5.40
N TYR A 61 -11.24 -11.04 -4.67
CA TYR A 61 -10.01 -10.44 -5.18
C TYR A 61 -8.85 -10.75 -4.24
N PHE A 62 -7.81 -11.38 -4.78
CA PHE A 62 -6.61 -11.80 -4.06
C PHE A 62 -5.38 -11.13 -4.70
N ASP A 63 -4.60 -10.41 -3.87
CA ASP A 63 -3.45 -9.64 -4.30
C ASP A 63 -2.15 -10.24 -3.77
N THR A 64 -1.26 -10.58 -4.67
CA THR A 64 0.10 -11.07 -4.34
C THR A 64 1.17 -10.28 -5.10
N ALA A 65 2.43 -10.64 -4.94
CA ALA A 65 3.54 -10.13 -5.72
C ALA A 65 4.75 -11.05 -5.66
N TYR A 66 5.62 -10.92 -6.66
CA TYR A 66 6.81 -11.73 -6.90
C TYR A 66 7.71 -11.94 -5.68
N ARG A 67 7.89 -10.91 -4.83
CA ARG A 67 8.79 -10.93 -3.67
C ARG A 67 8.10 -11.12 -2.32
N TYR A 68 6.78 -11.23 -2.26
CA TYR A 68 6.09 -11.41 -0.99
C TYR A 68 6.49 -12.74 -0.33
N HIS A 69 6.78 -12.70 0.97
CA HIS A 69 7.29 -13.84 1.73
C HIS A 69 8.51 -14.52 1.07
N GLY A 70 9.48 -13.74 0.57
CA GLY A 70 10.66 -14.28 -0.10
C GLY A 70 10.37 -15.00 -1.43
N GLY A 71 9.20 -14.73 -2.05
CA GLY A 71 8.73 -15.38 -3.28
C GLY A 71 7.81 -16.58 -3.03
N GLN A 72 7.50 -16.92 -1.77
CA GLN A 72 6.63 -18.05 -1.42
C GLN A 72 5.13 -17.72 -1.61
N SER A 73 4.74 -16.43 -1.56
CA SER A 73 3.35 -16.00 -1.57
C SER A 73 2.60 -16.43 -2.83
N GLU A 74 3.20 -16.31 -4.01
CA GLU A 74 2.59 -16.74 -5.28
C GLU A 74 2.42 -18.27 -5.32
N VAL A 75 3.42 -19.03 -4.90
CA VAL A 75 3.38 -20.50 -4.86
C VAL A 75 2.31 -20.99 -3.88
N PHE A 76 2.23 -20.39 -2.71
CA PHE A 76 1.19 -20.69 -1.72
C PHE A 76 -0.20 -20.36 -2.26
N LEU A 77 -0.41 -19.12 -2.76
CA LEU A 77 -1.71 -18.67 -3.23
C LEU A 77 -2.22 -19.57 -4.38
N GLY A 78 -1.36 -19.90 -5.34
CA GLY A 78 -1.72 -20.77 -6.47
C GLY A 78 -2.31 -22.10 -6.02
N ARG A 79 -1.73 -22.73 -4.99
CA ARG A 79 -2.26 -23.98 -4.40
C ARG A 79 -3.55 -23.77 -3.63
N ALA A 80 -3.58 -22.74 -2.75
CA ALA A 80 -4.72 -22.48 -1.87
C ALA A 80 -5.98 -22.06 -2.62
N ILE A 81 -5.81 -21.36 -3.76
CA ILE A 81 -6.95 -20.82 -4.51
C ILE A 81 -7.46 -21.76 -5.61
N LEU A 82 -6.71 -22.81 -5.93
CA LEU A 82 -7.04 -23.73 -7.04
C LEU A 82 -8.50 -24.26 -6.99
N PRO A 83 -9.05 -24.66 -5.82
CA PRO A 83 -10.44 -25.13 -5.73
C PRO A 83 -11.48 -24.05 -6.02
N PHE A 84 -11.09 -22.78 -6.02
CA PHE A 84 -11.97 -21.61 -6.11
C PHE A 84 -11.66 -20.72 -7.32
N ARG A 85 -10.78 -21.16 -8.23
CA ARG A 85 -10.23 -20.32 -9.30
C ARG A 85 -11.29 -19.59 -10.11
N ASP A 86 -12.41 -20.23 -10.39
CA ASP A 86 -13.53 -19.66 -11.16
C ASP A 86 -14.36 -18.63 -10.37
N ARG A 87 -14.17 -18.56 -9.06
CA ARG A 87 -14.92 -17.66 -8.15
C ARG A 87 -14.13 -16.41 -7.78
N VAL A 88 -12.87 -16.33 -8.13
CA VAL A 88 -11.94 -15.31 -7.65
C VAL A 88 -11.10 -14.72 -8.77
N MET A 89 -10.59 -13.53 -8.52
CA MET A 89 -9.64 -12.82 -9.37
C MET A 89 -8.28 -12.75 -8.67
N ILE A 90 -7.21 -13.02 -9.40
CA ILE A 90 -5.83 -12.98 -8.91
C ILE A 90 -5.13 -11.78 -9.52
N ALA A 91 -4.54 -10.97 -8.65
CA ALA A 91 -3.61 -9.91 -9.04
C ALA A 91 -2.18 -10.27 -8.61
N SER A 92 -1.22 -10.14 -9.54
CA SER A 92 0.20 -10.13 -9.21
C SER A 92 0.91 -8.96 -9.89
N LYS A 93 2.20 -8.79 -9.62
CA LYS A 93 2.88 -7.55 -9.96
C LYS A 93 4.27 -7.79 -10.55
N LEU A 94 4.61 -7.09 -11.64
CA LEU A 94 5.96 -7.04 -12.18
C LEU A 94 6.88 -6.27 -11.23
N PRO A 95 7.93 -6.88 -10.65
CA PRO A 95 8.90 -6.19 -9.82
C PRO A 95 9.81 -5.30 -10.69
N VAL A 96 9.39 -4.06 -10.97
CA VAL A 96 10.06 -3.16 -11.92
C VAL A 96 11.53 -2.91 -11.62
N TRP A 97 11.93 -2.98 -10.35
CA TRP A 97 13.33 -2.84 -9.91
C TRP A 97 14.22 -4.05 -10.23
N MET A 98 13.64 -5.15 -10.69
CA MET A 98 14.37 -6.36 -11.12
C MET A 98 14.51 -6.45 -12.64
N VAL A 99 13.84 -5.58 -13.38
CA VAL A 99 13.91 -5.53 -14.83
C VAL A 99 15.20 -4.82 -15.25
N THR A 100 16.03 -5.53 -16.01
CA THR A 100 17.31 -5.05 -16.52
C THR A 100 17.35 -5.03 -18.05
N SER A 101 16.46 -5.77 -18.69
CA SER A 101 16.30 -5.83 -20.15
C SER A 101 14.85 -6.11 -20.54
N PRO A 102 14.44 -5.84 -21.80
CA PRO A 102 13.10 -6.16 -22.29
C PRO A 102 12.72 -7.66 -22.17
N ASP A 103 13.68 -8.57 -22.24
CA ASP A 103 13.44 -10.02 -22.13
C ASP A 103 12.99 -10.43 -20.70
N ASP A 104 13.31 -9.60 -19.69
CA ASP A 104 12.89 -9.85 -18.32
C ASP A 104 11.37 -9.75 -18.14
N PHE A 105 10.66 -8.99 -18.97
CA PHE A 105 9.21 -8.84 -18.86
C PHE A 105 8.49 -10.19 -19.04
N ASP A 106 8.74 -10.86 -20.15
CA ASP A 106 8.12 -12.16 -20.46
C ASP A 106 8.63 -13.24 -19.50
N ARG A 107 9.94 -13.29 -19.23
CA ARG A 107 10.54 -14.25 -18.30
C ARG A 107 9.91 -14.18 -16.89
N ILE A 108 9.74 -12.96 -16.34
CA ILE A 108 9.16 -12.79 -15.00
C ILE A 108 7.68 -13.17 -15.00
N LEU A 109 6.90 -12.74 -16.00
CA LEU A 109 5.49 -13.11 -16.10
C LEU A 109 5.31 -14.64 -16.20
N ASP A 110 6.09 -15.31 -17.04
CA ASP A 110 6.01 -16.75 -17.21
C ASP A 110 6.38 -17.50 -15.91
N GLU A 111 7.38 -17.00 -15.18
CA GLU A 111 7.72 -17.53 -13.85
C GLU A 111 6.58 -17.36 -12.85
N GLN A 112 5.90 -16.19 -12.83
CA GLN A 112 4.77 -15.93 -11.95
C GLN A 112 3.56 -16.80 -12.27
N LEU A 113 3.24 -16.99 -13.55
CA LEU A 113 2.20 -17.91 -14.00
C LEU A 113 2.50 -19.34 -13.56
N ALA A 114 3.75 -19.78 -13.70
CA ALA A 114 4.19 -21.10 -13.23
C ALA A 114 4.08 -21.26 -11.71
N ARG A 115 4.47 -20.24 -10.92
CA ARG A 115 4.35 -20.25 -9.45
C ARG A 115 2.89 -20.30 -8.99
N LEU A 116 2.01 -19.58 -9.66
CA LEU A 116 0.58 -19.54 -9.37
C LEU A 116 -0.17 -20.75 -9.93
N GLY A 117 0.45 -21.54 -10.82
CA GLY A 117 -0.18 -22.71 -11.44
C GLY A 117 -1.38 -22.34 -12.33
N THR A 118 -1.32 -21.21 -13.03
CA THR A 118 -2.37 -20.67 -13.89
C THR A 118 -1.82 -20.28 -15.26
N ASP A 119 -2.66 -20.24 -16.27
CA ASP A 119 -2.31 -19.78 -17.62
C ASP A 119 -2.50 -18.27 -17.82
N HIS A 120 -3.21 -17.61 -16.90
CA HIS A 120 -3.44 -16.16 -16.96
C HIS A 120 -3.54 -15.52 -15.58
N LEU A 121 -3.32 -14.20 -15.55
CA LEU A 121 -3.62 -13.33 -14.42
C LEU A 121 -4.83 -12.46 -14.75
N ASP A 122 -5.75 -12.32 -13.78
CA ASP A 122 -6.89 -11.42 -13.93
C ASP A 122 -6.43 -9.97 -13.94
N PHE A 123 -5.45 -9.62 -13.09
CA PHE A 123 -4.84 -8.30 -13.04
C PHE A 123 -3.32 -8.39 -12.92
N TYR A 124 -2.62 -7.64 -13.76
CA TYR A 124 -1.17 -7.53 -13.69
C TYR A 124 -0.74 -6.08 -13.53
N LEU A 125 0.02 -5.81 -12.46
CA LEU A 125 0.38 -4.46 -12.09
C LEU A 125 1.88 -4.23 -12.26
N LEU A 126 2.27 -3.05 -12.67
CA LEU A 126 3.65 -2.59 -12.51
C LEU A 126 3.87 -2.22 -11.04
N HIS A 127 4.80 -2.88 -10.35
CA HIS A 127 4.95 -2.84 -8.90
C HIS A 127 5.74 -1.61 -8.42
N GLY A 128 5.10 -0.77 -7.60
CA GLY A 128 5.79 0.34 -6.94
C GLY A 128 6.29 1.41 -7.90
N LEU A 129 5.48 1.77 -8.90
CA LEU A 129 5.85 2.83 -9.84
C LEU A 129 6.06 4.17 -9.15
N GLY A 130 7.00 4.92 -9.69
CA GLY A 130 7.34 6.26 -9.32
C GLY A 130 8.43 6.79 -10.23
N ARG A 131 8.91 8.00 -9.96
CA ARG A 131 9.96 8.71 -10.72
C ARG A 131 11.23 7.90 -10.89
N GLN A 132 11.54 7.05 -9.91
CA GLN A 132 12.76 6.25 -9.94
C GLN A 132 12.78 5.20 -11.05
N TYR A 133 11.64 4.56 -11.33
CA TYR A 133 11.58 3.40 -12.23
C TYR A 133 10.81 3.69 -13.53
N TRP A 134 9.81 4.56 -13.48
CA TRP A 134 8.93 4.79 -14.61
C TRP A 134 9.64 5.17 -15.93
N PRO A 135 10.59 6.13 -15.95
CA PRO A 135 11.26 6.51 -17.19
C PRO A 135 11.99 5.34 -17.84
N SER A 136 12.78 4.59 -17.08
CA SER A 136 13.60 3.50 -17.60
C SER A 136 12.75 2.31 -18.08
N ILE A 137 11.73 1.90 -17.32
CA ILE A 137 10.90 0.76 -17.70
C ILE A 137 10.01 1.10 -18.90
N ARG A 138 9.58 2.36 -19.03
CA ARG A 138 8.87 2.87 -20.20
C ARG A 138 9.75 2.84 -21.46
N GLU A 139 11.00 3.29 -21.36
CA GLU A 139 11.97 3.26 -22.44
C GLU A 139 12.28 1.83 -22.89
N MET A 140 12.31 0.86 -21.96
CA MET A 140 12.47 -0.56 -22.27
C MET A 140 11.25 -1.18 -22.97
N GLY A 141 10.13 -0.47 -23.15
CA GLY A 141 8.97 -0.93 -23.89
C GLY A 141 7.97 -1.73 -23.06
N VAL A 142 7.83 -1.45 -21.76
CA VAL A 142 6.89 -2.17 -20.87
C VAL A 142 5.45 -2.09 -21.35
N LEU A 143 5.02 -0.97 -21.94
CA LEU A 143 3.66 -0.81 -22.44
C LEU A 143 3.38 -1.75 -23.63
N ASP A 144 4.33 -1.91 -24.55
CA ASP A 144 4.23 -2.85 -25.67
C ASP A 144 4.19 -4.30 -25.18
N PHE A 145 4.98 -4.62 -24.15
CA PHE A 145 4.91 -5.93 -23.50
C PHE A 145 3.52 -6.20 -22.92
N LEU A 146 2.96 -5.25 -22.14
CA LEU A 146 1.62 -5.41 -21.56
C LEU A 146 0.55 -5.62 -22.63
N GLN A 147 0.60 -4.88 -23.75
CA GLN A 147 -0.33 -5.05 -24.86
C GLN A 147 -0.19 -6.43 -25.54
N ARG A 148 1.04 -6.94 -25.71
CA ARG A 148 1.24 -8.30 -26.23
C ARG A 148 0.66 -9.36 -25.28
N ALA A 149 0.92 -9.25 -23.97
CA ALA A 149 0.46 -10.20 -22.98
C ALA A 149 -1.08 -10.18 -22.78
N LEU A 150 -1.73 -9.02 -23.00
CA LEU A 150 -3.20 -8.91 -23.13
C LEU A 150 -3.67 -9.63 -24.39
N GLY A 151 -2.99 -9.40 -25.52
CA GLY A 151 -3.36 -9.97 -26.82
C GLY A 151 -3.21 -11.47 -26.92
N ASP A 152 -2.25 -12.07 -26.21
CA ASP A 152 -2.02 -13.53 -26.16
C ASP A 152 -2.78 -14.25 -25.01
N GLY A 153 -3.49 -13.49 -24.18
CA GLY A 153 -4.38 -14.02 -23.13
C GLY A 153 -3.70 -14.36 -21.80
N ARG A 154 -2.40 -14.08 -21.63
CA ARG A 154 -1.73 -14.25 -20.34
C ARG A 154 -2.19 -13.22 -19.29
N LEU A 155 -2.72 -12.07 -19.72
CA LEU A 155 -3.26 -11.03 -18.86
C LEU A 155 -4.68 -10.68 -19.31
N ASN A 156 -5.59 -10.44 -18.34
CA ASN A 156 -6.94 -9.94 -18.62
C ASN A 156 -7.02 -8.42 -18.46
N HIS A 157 -6.38 -7.87 -17.44
CA HIS A 157 -6.37 -6.45 -17.10
C HIS A 157 -5.00 -6.00 -16.65
N ILE A 158 -4.67 -4.73 -16.92
CA ILE A 158 -3.39 -4.13 -16.55
C ILE A 158 -3.55 -2.96 -15.59
N GLY A 159 -2.52 -2.72 -14.80
CA GLY A 159 -2.53 -1.62 -13.86
C GLY A 159 -1.15 -1.32 -13.27
N PHE A 160 -1.14 -0.55 -12.21
CA PHE A 160 0.08 -0.24 -11.49
C PHE A 160 -0.19 0.02 -9.99
N SER A 161 0.79 -0.25 -9.14
CA SER A 161 0.83 0.26 -7.77
C SER A 161 1.80 1.43 -7.69
N PHE A 162 1.49 2.41 -6.82
CA PHE A 162 2.13 3.72 -6.88
C PHE A 162 2.57 4.22 -5.50
N HIS A 163 3.78 4.81 -5.44
CA HIS A 163 4.36 5.38 -4.23
C HIS A 163 5.25 6.60 -4.54
N ASP A 164 4.67 7.68 -5.12
CA ASP A 164 5.40 8.91 -5.42
C ASP A 164 4.44 10.12 -5.42
N ASP A 165 4.85 11.29 -5.89
CA ASP A 165 4.02 12.49 -5.92
C ASP A 165 2.94 12.50 -7.00
N ILE A 166 1.95 13.37 -6.83
CA ILE A 166 0.80 13.51 -7.74
C ILE A 166 1.20 13.86 -9.17
N GLY A 167 2.32 14.56 -9.39
CA GLY A 167 2.76 14.94 -10.74
C GLY A 167 3.12 13.74 -11.58
N ILE A 168 3.97 12.84 -11.05
CA ILE A 168 4.34 11.60 -11.74
C ILE A 168 3.16 10.61 -11.79
N PHE A 169 2.25 10.63 -10.81
CA PHE A 169 1.02 9.84 -10.86
C PHE A 169 0.19 10.16 -12.09
N LYS A 170 -0.07 11.45 -12.35
CA LYS A 170 -0.83 11.89 -13.52
C LYS A 170 -0.12 11.54 -14.83
N GLU A 171 1.21 11.67 -14.90
CA GLU A 171 1.99 11.26 -16.06
C GLU A 171 1.79 9.76 -16.35
N ILE A 172 1.84 8.91 -15.33
CA ILE A 172 1.63 7.46 -15.49
C ILE A 172 0.19 7.18 -15.93
N VAL A 173 -0.79 7.77 -15.26
CA VAL A 173 -2.22 7.62 -15.60
C VAL A 173 -2.49 7.99 -17.07
N ASP A 174 -1.90 9.07 -17.57
CA ASP A 174 -2.13 9.55 -18.93
C ASP A 174 -1.33 8.77 -20.00
N SER A 175 -0.48 7.82 -19.60
CA SER A 175 0.44 7.13 -20.52
C SER A 175 -0.13 5.89 -21.21
N ALA A 176 -1.20 5.31 -20.70
CA ALA A 176 -1.85 4.11 -21.22
C ALA A 176 -3.31 4.00 -20.76
N ASP A 177 -4.05 3.10 -21.39
CA ASP A 177 -5.42 2.74 -20.97
C ASP A 177 -5.35 1.74 -19.81
N TRP A 178 -5.09 2.24 -18.60
CA TRP A 178 -5.02 1.44 -17.38
C TRP A 178 -6.41 1.02 -16.91
N ASP A 179 -6.54 -0.24 -16.50
CA ASP A 179 -7.77 -0.76 -15.90
C ASP A 179 -7.88 -0.42 -14.41
N ILE A 180 -6.74 -0.54 -13.67
CA ILE A 180 -6.71 -0.30 -12.23
C ILE A 180 -5.44 0.41 -11.78
N CYS A 181 -5.52 1.09 -10.64
CA CYS A 181 -4.34 1.54 -9.90
C CYS A 181 -4.48 1.23 -8.41
N GLN A 182 -3.34 0.94 -7.77
CA GLN A 182 -3.24 0.80 -6.32
C GLN A 182 -2.52 2.01 -5.74
N ILE A 183 -3.18 2.74 -4.85
CA ILE A 183 -2.61 3.92 -4.18
C ILE A 183 -2.71 3.78 -2.66
N GLN A 184 -1.76 4.32 -1.92
CA GLN A 184 -1.89 4.47 -0.48
C GLN A 184 -2.99 5.48 -0.18
N TYR A 185 -4.06 5.03 0.52
CA TYR A 185 -5.18 5.89 0.83
C TYR A 185 -5.87 5.47 2.13
N ASN A 186 -5.81 6.34 3.12
CA ASN A 186 -6.44 6.18 4.44
C ASN A 186 -6.71 7.56 5.04
N PHE A 187 -7.45 7.64 6.15
CA PHE A 187 -7.88 8.92 6.72
C PHE A 187 -6.72 9.81 7.18
N TYR A 188 -5.56 9.25 7.50
CA TYR A 188 -4.37 10.01 7.89
C TYR A 188 -3.60 10.54 6.67
N ASP A 189 -3.43 9.70 5.66
CA ASP A 189 -2.64 9.97 4.44
C ASP A 189 -3.49 10.52 3.28
N GLU A 190 -4.65 11.16 3.56
CA GLU A 190 -5.60 11.65 2.53
C GLU A 190 -4.95 12.51 1.43
N ASN A 191 -3.91 13.27 1.76
CA ASN A 191 -3.20 14.15 0.83
C ASN A 191 -1.74 13.72 0.61
N TYR A 192 -1.40 12.48 0.90
CA TYR A 192 -0.05 11.94 0.75
C TYR A 192 0.09 11.13 -0.54
N GLN A 193 1.23 11.24 -1.23
CA GLN A 193 1.49 10.60 -2.52
C GLN A 193 0.46 11.00 -3.60
N ALA A 194 -0.27 10.05 -4.21
CA ALA A 194 -1.38 10.35 -5.11
C ALA A 194 -2.53 11.05 -4.38
N GLY A 195 -2.82 10.62 -3.17
CA GLY A 195 -3.83 11.19 -2.28
C GLY A 195 -5.23 11.27 -2.90
N LYS A 196 -6.06 12.17 -2.34
CA LYS A 196 -7.42 12.43 -2.82
C LYS A 196 -7.43 12.93 -4.27
N GLU A 197 -6.49 13.80 -4.63
CA GLU A 197 -6.40 14.33 -5.99
C GLU A 197 -6.13 13.21 -7.00
N GLY A 198 -5.25 12.25 -6.67
CA GLY A 198 -4.98 11.09 -7.52
C GLY A 198 -6.15 10.12 -7.58
N LEU A 199 -6.85 9.88 -6.46
CA LEU A 199 -8.08 9.09 -6.41
C LEU A 199 -9.13 9.64 -7.40
N GLU A 200 -9.43 10.94 -7.30
CA GLU A 200 -10.41 11.61 -8.18
C GLU A 200 -9.94 11.60 -9.65
N TYR A 201 -8.64 11.84 -9.89
CA TYR A 201 -8.06 11.89 -11.23
C TYR A 201 -8.16 10.54 -11.96
N ALA A 202 -7.87 9.44 -11.27
CA ALA A 202 -7.98 8.08 -11.81
C ALA A 202 -9.46 7.69 -12.04
N ALA A 203 -10.32 7.93 -11.06
CA ALA A 203 -11.74 7.59 -11.14
C ALA A 203 -12.45 8.32 -12.29
N LEU A 204 -12.13 9.61 -12.55
CA LEU A 204 -12.68 10.37 -13.68
C LEU A 204 -12.30 9.76 -15.05
N ARG A 205 -11.25 8.94 -15.12
CA ARG A 205 -10.82 8.22 -16.32
C ARG A 205 -11.35 6.79 -16.40
N GLY A 206 -12.20 6.40 -15.45
CA GLY A 206 -12.76 5.06 -15.38
C GLY A 206 -11.79 4.00 -14.86
N ILE A 207 -10.64 4.41 -14.32
CA ILE A 207 -9.67 3.50 -13.69
C ILE A 207 -10.18 3.06 -12.33
N GLY A 208 -10.21 1.75 -12.08
CA GLY A 208 -10.55 1.21 -10.77
C GLY A 208 -9.49 1.54 -9.73
N VAL A 209 -9.89 2.16 -8.61
CA VAL A 209 -8.93 2.54 -7.57
C VAL A 209 -8.99 1.58 -6.40
N VAL A 210 -7.84 0.97 -6.10
CA VAL A 210 -7.62 0.07 -4.97
C VAL A 210 -6.83 0.81 -3.90
N SER A 211 -7.43 0.97 -2.71
CA SER A 211 -6.74 1.58 -1.57
C SER A 211 -5.79 0.56 -0.94
N MET A 212 -4.48 0.81 -1.01
CA MET A 212 -3.45 0.14 -0.22
C MET A 212 -3.32 0.81 1.14
N GLU A 213 -2.84 0.05 2.12
CA GLU A 213 -2.60 0.52 3.48
C GLU A 213 -3.80 1.27 4.10
N PRO A 214 -5.04 0.74 3.98
CA PRO A 214 -6.23 1.40 4.54
C PRO A 214 -6.12 1.61 6.05
N LEU A 215 -5.33 0.78 6.74
CA LEU A 215 -5.03 0.84 8.18
C LEU A 215 -3.58 1.27 8.47
N ARG A 216 -2.85 1.74 7.46
CA ARG A 216 -1.43 2.12 7.56
C ARG A 216 -0.57 1.03 8.22
N GLY A 217 -0.70 -0.19 7.70
CA GLY A 217 0.00 -1.34 8.25
C GLY A 217 -0.44 -1.76 9.66
N GLY A 218 -1.63 -1.36 10.11
CA GLY A 218 -2.16 -1.57 11.45
C GLY A 218 -1.93 -0.39 12.40
N LYS A 219 -1.06 0.57 12.06
CA LYS A 219 -0.70 1.70 12.93
C LYS A 219 -1.88 2.60 13.33
N LEU A 220 -2.93 2.68 12.48
CA LEU A 220 -4.12 3.48 12.76
C LEU A 220 -5.16 2.77 13.66
N VAL A 221 -4.94 1.50 13.99
CA VAL A 221 -5.92 0.68 14.71
C VAL A 221 -5.33 -0.11 15.88
N ASP A 222 -4.01 -0.26 15.93
CA ASP A 222 -3.27 -0.89 17.02
C ASP A 222 -2.47 0.16 17.81
N ARG A 223 -2.33 -0.05 19.13
CA ARG A 223 -1.59 0.85 20.04
C ARG A 223 -1.97 2.33 19.91
N ILE A 224 -3.27 2.60 19.79
CA ILE A 224 -3.80 3.95 19.62
C ILE A 224 -3.40 4.86 20.79
N PRO A 225 -2.83 6.06 20.54
CA PRO A 225 -2.53 7.02 21.60
C PRO A 225 -3.81 7.47 22.34
N GLU A 226 -3.70 7.63 23.67
CA GLU A 226 -4.83 8.05 24.51
C GLU A 226 -5.56 9.31 24.00
N PRO A 227 -4.88 10.39 23.59
CA PRO A 227 -5.57 11.58 23.06
C PRO A 227 -6.38 11.32 21.78
N VAL A 228 -6.00 10.32 20.99
CA VAL A 228 -6.77 9.90 19.81
C VAL A 228 -8.00 9.09 20.23
N MET A 229 -7.85 8.18 21.21
CA MET A 229 -8.97 7.42 21.75
C MET A 229 -10.00 8.34 22.43
N ASP A 230 -9.58 9.40 23.09
CA ASP A 230 -10.49 10.37 23.70
C ASP A 230 -11.42 11.00 22.66
N ILE A 231 -10.88 11.38 21.50
CA ILE A 231 -11.70 11.94 20.41
C ILE A 231 -12.64 10.88 19.81
N TRP A 232 -12.16 9.65 19.58
CA TRP A 232 -13.04 8.58 19.13
C TRP A 232 -14.20 8.34 20.12
N ASN A 233 -13.95 8.50 21.43
CA ASN A 233 -14.93 8.33 22.48
C ASN A 233 -15.96 9.48 22.59
N GLU A 234 -15.74 10.62 21.95
CA GLU A 234 -16.73 11.70 21.87
C GLU A 234 -17.85 11.39 20.86
N ALA A 235 -17.61 10.46 19.94
CA ALA A 235 -18.61 10.12 18.93
C ALA A 235 -19.89 9.56 19.55
N SER A 236 -21.04 10.02 19.07
CA SER A 236 -22.36 9.52 19.49
C SER A 236 -22.58 8.05 19.11
N VAL A 237 -21.96 7.61 18.01
CA VAL A 237 -21.95 6.22 17.56
C VAL A 237 -20.63 5.58 17.96
N ARG A 238 -20.70 4.54 18.78
CA ARG A 238 -19.52 3.79 19.22
C ARG A 238 -19.01 2.90 18.09
N ARG A 239 -17.77 3.10 17.69
CA ARG A 239 -17.05 2.29 16.70
C ARG A 239 -15.63 2.01 17.19
N SER A 240 -15.09 0.85 16.86
CA SER A 240 -13.67 0.57 17.05
C SER A 240 -12.82 1.42 16.07
N PRO A 241 -11.54 1.66 16.36
CA PRO A 241 -10.65 2.37 15.45
C PRO A 241 -10.60 1.76 14.05
N ILE A 242 -10.66 0.42 13.94
CA ILE A 242 -10.70 -0.28 12.66
C ILE A 242 -12.00 -0.01 11.88
N GLN A 243 -13.15 0.05 12.57
CA GLN A 243 -14.41 0.45 11.95
C GLN A 243 -14.36 1.88 11.43
N TRP A 244 -13.79 2.83 12.19
CA TRP A 244 -13.60 4.20 11.74
C TRP A 244 -12.73 4.27 10.48
N ALA A 245 -11.57 3.59 10.49
CA ALA A 245 -10.62 3.61 9.38
C ALA A 245 -11.21 3.04 8.09
N PHE A 246 -11.80 1.85 8.14
CA PHE A 246 -12.40 1.24 6.97
C PHE A 246 -13.63 2.01 6.45
N ARG A 247 -14.51 2.45 7.35
CA ARG A 247 -15.68 3.24 6.94
C ARG A 247 -15.27 4.52 6.24
N TRP A 248 -14.19 5.18 6.68
CA TRP A 248 -13.67 6.35 5.99
C TRP A 248 -13.21 6.02 4.56
N VAL A 249 -12.48 4.93 4.37
CA VAL A 249 -12.03 4.52 3.04
C VAL A 249 -13.23 4.21 2.14
N TRP A 250 -14.18 3.44 2.63
CA TRP A 250 -15.37 3.04 1.86
C TRP A 250 -16.43 4.13 1.74
N ASP A 251 -16.35 5.21 2.51
CA ASP A 251 -17.19 6.41 2.35
C ASP A 251 -16.96 7.08 0.99
N HIS A 252 -15.79 6.87 0.39
CA HIS A 252 -15.46 7.39 -0.94
C HIS A 252 -15.97 6.43 -2.03
N PRO A 253 -16.97 6.83 -2.84
CA PRO A 253 -17.50 5.98 -3.92
C PRO A 253 -16.47 5.70 -5.02
N GLN A 254 -15.42 6.53 -5.15
CA GLN A 254 -14.33 6.37 -6.09
C GLN A 254 -13.38 5.22 -5.71
N VAL A 255 -13.36 4.79 -4.45
CA VAL A 255 -12.58 3.63 -4.01
C VAL A 255 -13.37 2.37 -4.35
N SER A 256 -12.89 1.58 -5.30
CA SER A 256 -13.51 0.31 -5.67
C SER A 256 -13.34 -0.74 -4.57
N MET A 257 -12.16 -0.75 -3.93
CA MET A 257 -11.81 -1.77 -2.93
C MET A 257 -10.72 -1.25 -1.97
N ALA A 258 -10.81 -1.66 -0.70
CA ALA A 258 -9.71 -1.57 0.27
C ALA A 258 -8.96 -2.90 0.32
N LEU A 259 -7.65 -2.88 0.06
CA LEU A 259 -6.80 -4.05 0.12
C LEU A 259 -6.20 -4.21 1.51
N SER A 260 -6.58 -5.27 2.22
CA SER A 260 -6.13 -5.53 3.58
C SER A 260 -5.21 -6.75 3.66
N GLY A 261 -4.06 -6.58 4.30
CA GLY A 261 -3.18 -7.67 4.72
C GLY A 261 -3.57 -8.14 6.12
N MET A 262 -4.15 -9.34 6.22
CA MET A 262 -4.59 -9.94 7.47
C MET A 262 -3.67 -11.09 7.84
N SER A 263 -3.16 -11.08 9.07
CA SER A 263 -2.18 -12.07 9.56
C SER A 263 -2.80 -13.11 10.50
N SER A 264 -4.11 -13.02 10.74
CA SER A 264 -4.85 -13.97 11.59
C SER A 264 -6.31 -14.09 11.17
N MET A 265 -6.93 -15.22 11.51
CA MET A 265 -8.35 -15.47 11.28
C MET A 265 -9.23 -14.42 11.96
N SER A 266 -8.88 -13.96 13.16
CA SER A 266 -9.67 -12.95 13.87
C SER A 266 -9.72 -11.61 13.13
N GLN A 267 -8.60 -11.16 12.56
CA GLN A 267 -8.57 -9.95 11.73
C GLN A 267 -9.41 -10.11 10.46
N LEU A 268 -9.36 -11.29 9.83
CA LEU A 268 -10.16 -11.59 8.63
C LEU A 268 -11.66 -11.53 8.93
N VAL A 269 -12.09 -12.20 10.00
CA VAL A 269 -13.52 -12.22 10.41
C VAL A 269 -14.00 -10.80 10.71
N GLU A 270 -13.26 -10.04 11.53
CA GLU A 270 -13.62 -8.64 11.86
C GLU A 270 -13.71 -7.76 10.62
N ASN A 271 -12.74 -7.85 9.71
CA ASN A 271 -12.74 -7.04 8.49
C ASN A 271 -13.91 -7.38 7.55
N ILE A 272 -14.27 -8.66 7.44
CA ILE A 272 -15.42 -9.12 6.65
C ILE A 272 -16.73 -8.60 7.24
N ASP A 273 -16.89 -8.66 8.57
CA ASP A 273 -18.08 -8.15 9.26
C ASP A 273 -18.25 -6.65 9.02
N ILE A 274 -17.17 -5.87 9.16
CA ILE A 274 -17.17 -4.43 8.90
C ILE A 274 -17.53 -4.15 7.42
N ALA A 275 -16.95 -4.91 6.48
CA ALA A 275 -17.24 -4.78 5.05
C ALA A 275 -18.70 -5.12 4.71
N GLY A 276 -19.34 -5.99 5.48
CA GLY A 276 -20.76 -6.31 5.32
C GLY A 276 -21.72 -5.14 5.59
N GLU A 277 -21.29 -4.19 6.41
CA GLU A 277 -22.07 -3.02 6.85
C GLU A 277 -21.69 -1.70 6.15
N ALA A 278 -20.63 -1.71 5.31
CA ALA A 278 -20.11 -0.49 4.71
C ALA A 278 -20.98 0.03 3.57
N GLU A 279 -21.15 1.34 3.50
CA GLU A 279 -21.84 2.05 2.41
C GLU A 279 -21.02 3.28 2.01
N ALA A 280 -21.11 3.69 0.73
CA ALA A 280 -20.54 4.93 0.26
C ALA A 280 -21.38 6.12 0.77
N ASP A 281 -20.74 7.28 0.92
CA ASP A 281 -21.37 8.53 1.36
C ASP A 281 -22.21 8.39 2.65
N SER A 282 -21.79 7.47 3.55
CA SER A 282 -22.54 7.09 4.74
C SER A 282 -22.12 7.80 6.02
N LEU A 283 -20.93 8.43 6.03
CA LEU A 283 -20.46 9.21 7.17
C LEU A 283 -21.18 10.55 7.23
N SER A 284 -21.75 10.87 8.40
CA SER A 284 -22.29 12.19 8.66
C SER A 284 -21.19 13.28 8.74
N GLU A 285 -21.57 14.54 8.61
CA GLU A 285 -20.63 15.66 8.76
C GLU A 285 -19.95 15.64 10.13
N VAL A 286 -20.67 15.31 11.20
CA VAL A 286 -20.11 15.17 12.55
C VAL A 286 -19.06 14.07 12.63
N GLU A 287 -19.30 12.93 11.97
CA GLU A 287 -18.33 11.83 11.93
C GLU A 287 -17.08 12.19 11.13
N ARG A 288 -17.25 12.87 9.99
CA ARG A 288 -16.11 13.42 9.22
C ARG A 288 -15.30 14.42 10.02
N GLU A 289 -15.94 15.28 10.81
CA GLU A 289 -15.28 16.24 11.71
C GLU A 289 -14.48 15.52 12.81
N ILE A 290 -15.03 14.48 13.42
CA ILE A 290 -14.33 13.65 14.41
C ILE A 290 -13.08 13.03 13.80
N ILE A 291 -13.17 12.44 12.58
CA ILE A 291 -12.03 11.88 11.88
C ILE A 291 -10.97 12.96 11.57
N ALA A 292 -11.40 14.14 11.15
CA ALA A 292 -10.50 15.27 10.90
C ALA A 292 -9.75 15.69 12.18
N ARG A 293 -10.43 15.76 13.32
CA ARG A 293 -9.81 16.06 14.63
C ARG A 293 -8.80 14.98 15.05
N VAL A 294 -9.12 13.73 14.84
CA VAL A 294 -8.18 12.61 15.09
C VAL A 294 -6.92 12.78 14.23
N ARG A 295 -7.08 13.12 12.96
CA ARG A 295 -5.95 13.41 12.06
C ARG A 295 -5.07 14.53 12.59
N GLU A 296 -5.67 15.63 13.05
CA GLU A 296 -4.93 16.78 13.62
C GLU A 296 -4.16 16.38 14.89
N VAL A 297 -4.75 15.54 15.75
CA VAL A 297 -4.03 15.03 16.93
C VAL A 297 -2.81 14.20 16.53
N TYR A 298 -2.94 13.30 15.54
CA TYR A 298 -1.80 12.56 15.03
C TYR A 298 -0.73 13.49 14.45
N ARG A 299 -1.12 14.51 13.67
CA ARG A 299 -0.19 15.51 13.12
C ARG A 299 0.53 16.29 14.22
N GLY A 300 -0.17 16.64 15.31
CA GLY A 300 0.44 17.28 16.47
C GLY A 300 1.46 16.42 17.22
N MET A 301 1.52 15.11 16.96
CA MET A 301 2.51 14.20 17.51
C MET A 301 3.77 14.05 16.64
N MET A 302 3.78 14.59 15.43
CA MET A 302 4.98 14.58 14.58
C MET A 302 6.13 15.34 15.25
N ARG A 303 7.35 14.87 15.07
CA ARG A 303 8.57 15.51 15.53
C ARG A 303 9.11 16.51 14.53
N VAL A 304 8.93 16.23 13.26
CA VAL A 304 9.35 17.09 12.16
C VAL A 304 8.12 17.40 11.30
N ASP A 305 7.77 18.66 11.16
CA ASP A 305 6.60 19.10 10.41
C ASP A 305 6.81 19.07 8.90
N CYS A 306 7.16 17.87 8.40
CA CYS A 306 7.44 17.61 6.99
C CYS A 306 6.16 17.22 6.26
N THR A 307 5.78 17.98 5.24
CA THR A 307 4.59 17.73 4.41
C THR A 307 4.88 16.80 3.22
N SER A 308 6.10 16.27 3.12
CA SER A 308 6.55 15.40 2.00
C SER A 308 6.41 16.03 0.61
N CYS A 309 6.44 17.35 0.50
CA CYS A 309 6.29 18.09 -0.77
C CYS A 309 7.47 17.89 -1.77
N ALA A 310 8.55 17.25 -1.34
CA ALA A 310 9.73 16.90 -2.14
C ALA A 310 10.54 18.06 -2.76
N TYR A 311 10.26 19.34 -2.43
CA TYR A 311 11.07 20.47 -2.94
C TYR A 311 12.55 20.42 -2.56
N CYS A 312 12.89 19.70 -1.48
CA CYS A 312 14.26 19.43 -1.08
C CYS A 312 15.00 18.39 -1.94
N LEU A 313 14.30 17.76 -2.89
CA LEU A 313 14.87 16.76 -3.79
C LEU A 313 15.10 17.35 -5.20
N PRO A 314 16.10 16.84 -5.97
CA PRO A 314 17.08 15.85 -5.52
C PRO A 314 18.12 16.45 -4.55
N CYS A 315 18.42 15.70 -3.49
CA CYS A 315 19.52 16.03 -2.60
C CYS A 315 20.86 15.78 -3.30
N PRO A 316 21.86 16.70 -3.26
CA PRO A 316 23.16 16.49 -3.92
C PRO A 316 23.92 15.25 -3.44
N SER A 317 23.71 14.84 -2.18
CA SER A 317 24.29 13.62 -1.60
C SER A 317 23.36 12.41 -1.62
N GLY A 318 22.22 12.50 -2.31
CA GLY A 318 21.30 11.38 -2.51
C GLY A 318 20.32 11.12 -1.36
N VAL A 319 20.36 11.89 -0.26
CA VAL A 319 19.46 11.66 0.90
C VAL A 319 17.99 11.82 0.50
N ASN A 320 17.17 10.82 0.80
CA ASN A 320 15.72 10.90 0.68
C ASN A 320 15.12 11.55 1.94
N ILE A 321 15.21 12.88 2.01
CA ILE A 321 14.83 13.68 3.18
C ILE A 321 13.39 13.39 3.64
N PRO A 322 12.35 13.41 2.77
CA PRO A 322 10.99 13.13 3.19
C PRO A 322 10.81 11.73 3.80
N MET A 323 11.45 10.70 3.22
CA MET A 323 11.34 9.33 3.74
C MET A 323 12.00 9.19 5.12
N ASN A 324 13.17 9.81 5.31
CA ASN A 324 13.84 9.83 6.60
C ASN A 324 12.95 10.45 7.69
N PHE A 325 12.31 11.59 7.40
CA PHE A 325 11.40 12.25 8.33
C PHE A 325 10.11 11.45 8.56
N SER A 326 9.59 10.78 7.53
CA SER A 326 8.42 9.91 7.67
C SER A 326 8.67 8.78 8.66
N LEU A 327 9.79 8.07 8.54
CA LEU A 327 10.16 6.98 9.46
C LEU A 327 10.34 7.48 10.90
N TYR A 328 10.99 8.63 11.07
CA TYR A 328 11.18 9.25 12.38
C TYR A 328 9.87 9.69 13.03
N ASN A 329 9.00 10.35 12.28
CA ASN A 329 7.68 10.75 12.75
C ASN A 329 6.83 9.54 13.14
N ASP A 330 6.80 8.51 12.29
CA ASP A 330 6.04 7.29 12.53
C ASP A 330 6.45 6.59 13.82
N MET A 331 7.76 6.52 14.09
CA MET A 331 8.28 5.92 15.31
C MET A 331 7.69 6.60 16.56
N HIS A 332 7.61 7.94 16.54
CA HIS A 332 7.12 8.70 17.68
C HIS A 332 5.59 8.73 17.77
N MET A 333 4.90 8.88 16.64
CA MET A 333 3.45 8.96 16.58
C MET A 333 2.78 7.65 16.98
N PHE A 334 3.31 6.53 16.47
CA PHE A 334 2.70 5.22 16.65
C PHE A 334 3.41 4.37 17.71
N LYS A 335 4.46 4.91 18.37
CA LYS A 335 5.27 4.21 19.37
C LYS A 335 5.77 2.85 18.88
N ASP A 336 6.20 2.80 17.62
CA ASP A 336 6.65 1.60 16.94
C ASP A 336 8.11 1.77 16.47
N PRO A 337 9.09 1.69 17.38
CA PRO A 337 10.51 1.87 17.02
C PRO A 337 11.03 0.73 16.16
N GLU A 338 10.64 -0.51 16.42
CA GLU A 338 11.24 -1.69 15.80
C GLU A 338 11.07 -1.71 14.27
N ILE A 339 9.84 -1.47 13.79
CA ILE A 339 9.58 -1.47 12.35
C ILE A 339 10.28 -0.29 11.66
N ASN A 340 10.31 0.89 12.29
CA ASN A 340 10.91 2.07 11.68
C ASN A 340 12.44 2.00 11.65
N ILE A 341 13.07 1.44 12.68
CA ILE A 341 14.51 1.12 12.71
C ILE A 341 14.83 0.09 11.63
N MET A 342 14.03 -0.98 11.50
CA MET A 342 14.21 -2.00 10.46
C MET A 342 14.08 -1.37 9.07
N LEU A 343 13.04 -0.56 8.81
CA LEU A 343 12.85 0.10 7.54
C LEU A 343 14.01 1.03 7.19
N TYR A 344 14.51 1.79 8.15
CA TYR A 344 15.65 2.67 7.97
C TYR A 344 16.94 1.89 7.62
N ASN A 345 17.21 0.80 8.34
CA ASN A 345 18.48 0.08 8.23
C ASN A 345 18.52 -0.97 7.11
N HIS A 346 17.36 -1.51 6.68
CA HIS A 346 17.31 -2.62 5.74
C HIS A 346 16.54 -2.32 4.44
N MET A 347 15.54 -1.43 4.48
CA MET A 347 14.72 -1.12 3.31
C MET A 347 15.13 0.18 2.63
N LEU A 348 15.50 1.21 3.41
CA LEU A 348 16.00 2.45 2.83
C LEU A 348 17.43 2.25 2.31
N PRO A 349 17.68 2.46 0.99
CA PRO A 349 19.01 2.31 0.42
C PRO A 349 20.07 3.09 1.20
N PRO A 350 21.28 2.55 1.46
CA PRO A 350 22.30 3.22 2.24
C PRO A 350 22.60 4.65 1.78
N GLY A 351 22.65 4.90 0.47
CA GLY A 351 22.88 6.24 -0.10
C GLY A 351 21.74 7.25 0.13
N GLN A 352 20.55 6.78 0.56
CA GLN A 352 19.39 7.63 0.81
C GLN A 352 19.18 7.96 2.29
N ARG A 353 20.01 7.40 3.19
CA ARG A 353 19.90 7.60 4.63
C ARG A 353 20.37 8.97 5.08
N ALA A 354 19.86 9.41 6.22
CA ALA A 354 20.21 10.69 6.85
C ALA A 354 21.72 10.88 7.08
N SER A 355 22.46 9.78 7.35
CA SER A 355 23.92 9.78 7.53
C SER A 355 24.71 10.32 6.34
N ASN A 356 24.12 10.36 5.14
CA ASN A 356 24.81 10.89 3.95
C ASN A 356 24.65 12.42 3.79
N CYS A 357 24.05 13.10 4.76
CA CYS A 357 23.89 14.54 4.72
C CYS A 357 25.27 15.22 4.81
N ILE A 358 25.60 16.03 3.79
CA ILE A 358 26.84 16.83 3.72
C ILE A 358 26.66 18.27 4.22
N GLU A 359 25.56 18.56 4.87
CA GLU A 359 25.24 19.86 5.49
C GLU A 359 25.32 21.07 4.53
N CYS A 360 25.01 20.89 3.26
CA CYS A 360 25.13 21.94 2.23
C CYS A 360 24.05 23.04 2.28
N GLY A 361 22.99 22.90 3.07
CA GLY A 361 21.92 23.89 3.30
C GLY A 361 20.87 24.03 2.19
N ARG A 362 21.11 23.49 0.98
CA ARG A 362 20.21 23.67 -0.17
C ARG A 362 18.76 23.25 0.12
N CYS A 363 18.55 22.18 0.86
CA CYS A 363 17.23 21.67 1.20
C CYS A 363 16.46 22.61 2.13
N GLU A 364 17.15 23.33 3.03
CA GLU A 364 16.53 24.29 3.95
C GLU A 364 16.09 25.58 3.23
N GLU A 365 16.87 26.01 2.23
CA GLU A 365 16.49 27.16 1.38
C GLU A 365 15.20 26.87 0.61
N LEU A 366 15.04 25.64 0.12
CA LEU A 366 13.90 25.20 -0.69
C LEU A 366 12.68 24.76 0.14
N CYS A 367 12.84 24.54 1.45
CA CYS A 367 11.77 24.03 2.29
C CYS A 367 10.68 25.07 2.56
N PRO A 368 9.42 24.85 2.11
CA PRO A 368 8.31 25.78 2.40
C PRO A 368 7.97 25.88 3.88
N GLN A 369 8.23 24.76 4.64
CA GLN A 369 7.96 24.68 6.08
C GLN A 369 9.08 25.25 6.94
N LYS A 370 10.19 25.70 6.32
CA LYS A 370 11.36 26.25 7.03
C LYS A 370 11.93 25.32 8.11
N ILE A 371 11.91 24.03 7.85
CA ILE A 371 12.46 23.00 8.73
C ILE A 371 13.99 23.15 8.76
N ALA A 372 14.59 23.05 9.95
CA ALA A 372 16.04 22.92 10.14
C ALA A 372 16.48 21.48 9.75
N ILE A 373 16.45 21.19 8.44
CA ILE A 373 16.55 19.85 7.88
C ILE A 373 17.86 19.15 8.29
N ILE A 374 18.97 19.87 8.28
CA ILE A 374 20.28 19.34 8.63
C ILE A 374 20.29 18.85 10.09
N GLU A 375 19.75 19.64 10.99
CA GLU A 375 19.71 19.31 12.41
C GLU A 375 18.74 18.13 12.67
N GLU A 376 17.58 18.15 12.04
CA GLU A 376 16.61 17.07 12.18
C GLU A 376 17.13 15.74 11.56
N LEU A 377 17.86 15.77 10.45
CA LEU A 377 18.48 14.56 9.88
C LEU A 377 19.52 13.91 10.81
N LYS A 378 20.27 14.71 11.60
CA LYS A 378 21.18 14.18 12.62
C LYS A 378 20.42 13.40 13.69
N LYS A 379 19.34 13.98 14.21
CA LYS A 379 18.46 13.31 15.19
C LYS A 379 17.82 12.04 14.63
N VAL A 380 17.38 12.08 13.37
CA VAL A 380 16.84 10.91 12.66
C VAL A 380 17.85 9.79 12.63
N HIS A 381 19.09 10.09 12.22
CA HIS A 381 20.13 9.06 12.12
C HIS A 381 20.50 8.49 13.49
N GLU A 382 20.71 9.35 14.49
CA GLU A 382 21.00 8.92 15.87
C GLU A 382 19.91 8.00 16.41
N THR A 383 18.63 8.33 16.17
CA THR A 383 17.49 7.59 16.74
C THR A 383 17.18 6.30 15.99
N LEU A 384 17.32 6.28 14.65
CA LEU A 384 16.95 5.12 13.83
C LEU A 384 18.09 4.13 13.61
N THR A 385 19.29 4.39 14.15
CA THR A 385 20.43 3.45 14.11
C THR A 385 20.65 2.71 15.44
N GLU A 386 19.99 3.10 16.51
CA GLU A 386 19.99 2.40 17.80
C GLU A 386 19.04 1.17 17.78
#